data_4ab3acd9edcf227da6dbc7d78b9b6581
#
_entry.id   4ab3acd9edcf227da6dbc7d78b9b6581
#
_cell.length_a   1.000
_cell.length_b   1.000
_cell.length_c   1.000
_cell.angle_alpha   90.00
_cell.angle_beta   90.00
_cell.angle_gamma   90.00
#
_symmetry.space_group_name_H-M   'P 1'
#
loop_
_entity.id
_entity.type
_entity.pdbx_description
1 polymer ?
#
loop_
_entity_poly.entity_id
_entity_poly.type
_entity_poly.pdbx_seq_one_letter_code
_entity_poly.pdbx_strand_id
1 'polypeptide(L)'
;KRQDEVYYFETVDNKVFACCKKEVYEVREKLYTLEGMLPVESFMRASKSAILNLNKVKSLSPAFGGRFEAVLDNGEKTIISRQYVPVLKERLGL
;
A
#
# COMPACT_ATOMS: atom_id res chain seq x y z
N LYS A 1 1.47 17.69 3.10
CA LYS A 1 0.58 16.86 2.27
C LYS A 1 -0.37 16.08 3.14
N ARG A 2 -1.56 15.88 2.64
CA ARG A 2 -2.57 15.11 3.35
C ARG A 2 -2.35 13.62 3.09
N GLN A 3 -2.55 12.82 4.13
CA GLN A 3 -2.30 11.38 4.00
C GLN A 3 -3.25 10.71 3.01
N ASP A 4 -4.46 11.27 2.80
CA ASP A 4 -5.40 10.68 1.86
C ASP A 4 -4.97 10.89 0.40
N GLU A 5 -3.94 11.69 0.15
CA GLU A 5 -3.38 11.86 -1.18
C GLU A 5 -2.28 10.85 -1.49
N VAL A 6 -1.86 10.09 -0.49
CA VAL A 6 -0.79 9.12 -0.67
C VAL A 6 -1.34 7.82 -1.25
N TYR A 7 -0.71 7.32 -2.30
CA TYR A 7 -1.10 6.07 -2.92
C TYR A 7 -0.49 4.88 -2.18
N TYR A 8 0.78 5.03 -1.79
CA TYR A 8 1.44 4.01 -1.01
C TYR A 8 2.70 4.59 -0.37
N PHE A 9 3.15 3.92 0.70
CA PHE A 9 4.44 4.21 1.34
C PHE A 9 5.35 3.05 1.01
N GLU A 10 6.61 3.34 0.73
CA GLU A 10 7.55 2.32 0.33
C GLU A 10 8.90 2.55 0.97
N THR A 11 9.55 1.47 1.42
CA THR A 11 10.90 1.55 1.94
C THR A 11 11.88 1.22 0.83
N VAL A 12 12.84 2.12 0.61
CA VAL A 12 13.93 1.93 -0.33
C VAL A 12 15.21 2.36 0.37
N ASP A 13 16.20 1.48 0.45
CA ASP A 13 17.49 1.77 1.09
C ASP A 13 17.32 2.33 2.50
N ASN A 14 16.46 1.69 3.29
CA ASN A 14 16.20 2.06 4.69
C ASN A 14 15.54 3.43 4.87
N LYS A 15 15.03 4.00 3.80
CA LYS A 15 14.26 5.25 3.85
C LYS A 15 12.86 4.98 3.42
N VAL A 16 11.90 5.72 3.98
CA VAL A 16 10.50 5.55 3.68
C VAL A 16 10.03 6.72 2.83
N PHE A 17 9.36 6.42 1.74
CA PHE A 17 8.84 7.42 0.81
C PHE A 17 7.34 7.33 0.72
N ALA A 18 6.68 8.49 0.69
CA ALA A 18 5.26 8.59 0.42
C ALA A 18 5.10 8.88 -1.06
N CYS A 19 4.40 7.99 -1.77
CA CYS A 19 4.23 8.10 -3.22
C CYS A 19 2.82 8.55 -3.52
N CYS A 20 2.71 9.74 -4.09
CA CYS A 20 1.44 10.36 -4.45
C CYS A 20 1.26 10.30 -5.97
N LYS A 21 0.21 10.93 -6.47
CA LYS A 21 -0.09 10.84 -7.89
C LYS A 21 1.06 11.33 -8.77
N LYS A 22 1.66 12.46 -8.40
CA LYS A 22 2.73 13.05 -9.19
C LYS A 22 3.96 13.39 -8.37
N GLU A 23 3.95 13.09 -7.09
CA GLU A 23 5.03 13.46 -6.20
C GLU A 23 5.47 12.28 -5.37
N VAL A 24 6.76 12.28 -5.02
CA VAL A 24 7.32 11.31 -4.07
C VAL A 24 8.14 12.13 -3.09
N TYR A 25 7.94 11.90 -1.81
CA TYR A 25 8.73 12.59 -0.80
C TYR A 25 9.05 11.66 0.35
N GLU A 26 10.18 11.93 0.99
CA GLU A 26 10.64 11.11 2.09
C GLU A 26 9.88 11.46 3.36
N VAL A 27 9.55 10.43 4.15
CA VAL A 27 8.95 10.63 5.47
C VAL A 27 9.88 10.09 6.53
N ARG A 28 9.79 10.65 7.72
CA ARG A 28 10.67 10.29 8.82
C ARG A 28 10.31 8.97 9.46
N GLU A 29 9.02 8.67 9.52
CA GLU A 29 8.53 7.51 10.24
C GLU A 29 8.89 6.22 9.51
N LYS A 30 9.14 5.18 10.26
CA LYS A 30 9.31 3.85 9.71
C LYS A 30 7.94 3.27 9.36
N LEU A 31 7.93 2.29 8.45
CA LEU A 31 6.66 1.66 8.06
C LEU A 31 5.89 1.12 9.26
N TYR A 32 6.61 0.51 10.19
CA TYR A 32 5.99 -0.04 11.39
C TYR A 32 5.25 1.05 12.16
N THR A 33 5.85 2.23 12.28
CA THR A 33 5.23 3.35 12.99
C THR A 33 4.01 3.86 12.20
N LEU A 34 4.16 3.98 10.87
CA LEU A 34 3.06 4.43 10.03
C LEU A 34 1.86 3.49 10.14
N GLU A 35 2.12 2.19 10.21
CA GLU A 35 1.05 1.21 10.35
C GLU A 35 0.16 1.52 11.55
N GLY A 36 0.76 1.98 12.64
CA GLY A 36 0.02 2.31 13.85
C GLY A 36 -0.64 3.67 13.82
N MET A 37 -0.27 4.52 12.87
CA MET A 37 -0.77 5.89 12.78
C MET A 37 -1.85 6.09 11.72
N LEU A 38 -1.78 5.30 10.65
CA LEU A 38 -2.68 5.48 9.50
C LEU A 38 -4.04 4.84 9.76
N PRO A 39 -5.10 5.39 9.16
CA PRO A 39 -6.43 4.80 9.31
C PRO A 39 -6.45 3.36 8.79
N VAL A 40 -6.86 2.43 9.65
CA VAL A 40 -6.84 1.00 9.29
C VAL A 40 -7.86 0.66 8.20
N GLU A 41 -8.92 1.47 8.07
CA GLU A 41 -9.92 1.23 7.05
C GLU A 41 -9.44 1.62 5.66
N SER A 42 -8.37 2.41 5.57
CA SER A 42 -7.87 2.92 4.29
C SER A 42 -6.53 2.30 3.90
N PHE A 43 -5.68 2.05 4.86
CA PHE A 43 -4.31 1.61 4.58
C PHE A 43 -4.09 0.20 5.10
N MET A 44 -3.31 -0.59 4.35
CA MET A 44 -2.91 -1.91 4.82
C MET A 44 -1.49 -2.21 4.37
N ARG A 45 -0.80 -3.01 5.15
CA ARG A 45 0.52 -3.48 4.76
C ARG A 45 0.37 -4.38 3.54
N ALA A 46 1.07 -4.07 2.47
CA ALA A 46 1.00 -4.85 1.23
C ALA A 46 2.18 -5.80 1.10
N SER A 47 3.30 -5.46 1.73
CA SER A 47 4.50 -6.30 1.72
C SER A 47 5.37 -5.84 2.88
N LYS A 48 6.52 -6.49 3.03
CA LYS A 48 7.48 -6.09 4.06
C LYS A 48 7.93 -4.64 3.87
N SER A 49 7.87 -4.14 2.64
CA SER A 49 8.42 -2.83 2.32
C SER A 49 7.38 -1.83 1.85
N ALA A 50 6.10 -2.12 1.97
CA ALA A 50 5.09 -1.20 1.44
C ALA A 50 3.79 -1.23 2.23
N ILE A 51 3.16 -0.05 2.33
CA ILE A 51 1.80 0.12 2.86
C ILE A 51 0.98 0.74 1.75
N LEU A 52 -0.17 0.15 1.45
CA LEU A 52 -1.01 0.53 0.32
C LEU A 52 -2.27 1.24 0.81
N ASN A 53 -2.63 2.31 0.10
CA ASN A 53 -3.89 3.00 0.33
C ASN A 53 -4.96 2.32 -0.52
N LEU A 54 -5.85 1.59 0.12
CA LEU A 54 -6.89 0.84 -0.59
C LEU A 54 -7.87 1.76 -1.33
N ASN A 55 -8.01 3.00 -0.87
CA ASN A 55 -8.90 3.96 -1.54
C ASN A 55 -8.39 4.38 -2.91
N LYS A 56 -7.12 4.11 -3.21
CA LYS A 56 -6.53 4.44 -4.49
C LYS A 56 -6.46 3.25 -5.43
N VAL A 57 -6.98 2.11 -5.02
CA VAL A 57 -6.96 0.90 -5.83
C VAL A 57 -8.15 0.90 -6.78
N LYS A 58 -7.85 0.75 -8.07
CA LYS A 58 -8.85 0.69 -9.11
C LYS A 58 -9.33 -0.74 -9.34
N SER A 59 -8.42 -1.69 -9.32
CA SER A 59 -8.77 -3.09 -9.52
C SER A 59 -7.76 -4.00 -8.83
N LEU A 60 -8.21 -5.22 -8.54
CA LEU A 60 -7.39 -6.23 -7.89
C LEU A 60 -7.57 -7.53 -8.65
N SER A 61 -6.48 -8.27 -8.82
CA SER A 61 -6.56 -9.57 -9.48
C SER A 61 -5.51 -10.52 -8.89
N PRO A 62 -5.81 -11.82 -8.89
CA PRO A 62 -4.83 -12.80 -8.44
C PRO A 62 -3.59 -12.75 -9.32
N ALA A 63 -2.45 -12.96 -8.71
CA ALA A 63 -1.18 -13.00 -9.40
C ALA A 63 -0.46 -14.29 -9.08
N PHE A 64 0.61 -14.55 -9.79
CA PHE A 64 1.38 -15.77 -9.62
C PHE A 64 1.86 -15.94 -8.18
N GLY A 65 1.85 -17.17 -7.69
CA GLY A 65 2.42 -17.46 -6.38
C GLY A 65 1.55 -17.08 -5.19
N GLY A 66 0.24 -16.96 -5.40
CA GLY A 66 -0.67 -16.62 -4.30
C GLY A 66 -0.68 -15.14 -3.95
N ARG A 67 -0.06 -14.32 -4.77
CA ARG A 67 -0.06 -12.86 -4.60
C ARG A 67 -1.28 -12.25 -5.25
N PHE A 68 -1.48 -10.96 -5.01
CA PHE A 68 -2.47 -10.18 -5.75
C PHE A 68 -1.77 -9.00 -6.39
N GLU A 69 -2.29 -8.55 -7.52
CA GLU A 69 -1.83 -7.34 -8.17
C GLU A 69 -2.91 -6.29 -8.04
N ALA A 70 -2.50 -5.10 -7.62
CA ALA A 70 -3.41 -3.96 -7.52
C ALA A 70 -3.04 -2.97 -8.60
N VAL A 71 -4.04 -2.50 -9.35
CA VAL A 71 -3.87 -1.40 -10.29
C VAL A 71 -4.43 -0.16 -9.61
N LEU A 72 -3.62 0.87 -9.51
CA LEU A 72 -4.01 2.10 -8.85
C LEU A 72 -4.67 3.05 -9.84
N ASP A 73 -5.37 4.04 -9.34
CA ASP A 73 -6.14 4.92 -10.24
C ASP A 73 -5.25 5.85 -11.07
N ASN A 74 -3.95 5.91 -10.76
CA ASN A 74 -2.99 6.65 -11.59
C ASN A 74 -2.33 5.74 -12.64
N GLY A 75 -2.75 4.47 -12.72
CA GLY A 75 -2.21 3.53 -13.69
C GLY A 75 -1.03 2.69 -13.19
N GLU A 76 -0.49 3.01 -12.04
CA GLU A 76 0.59 2.21 -11.47
C GLU A 76 0.08 0.87 -10.96
N LYS A 77 0.98 -0.11 -10.94
CA LYS A 77 0.66 -1.44 -10.42
C LYS A 77 1.53 -1.73 -9.22
N THR A 78 0.98 -2.43 -8.25
CA THR A 78 1.74 -2.85 -7.09
C THR A 78 1.31 -4.26 -6.72
N ILE A 79 2.20 -4.98 -6.04
CA ILE A 79 1.97 -6.37 -5.68
C ILE A 79 1.69 -6.46 -4.18
N ILE A 80 0.68 -7.24 -3.84
CA ILE A 80 0.37 -7.56 -2.45
C ILE A 80 0.93 -8.94 -2.20
N SER A 81 1.86 -9.04 -1.26
CA SER A 81 2.53 -10.29 -0.93
C SER A 81 1.55 -11.34 -0.43
N ARG A 82 1.86 -12.59 -0.73
CA ARG A 82 0.99 -13.70 -0.36
C ARG A 82 0.60 -13.67 1.12
N GLN A 83 1.53 -13.34 2.01
CA GLN A 83 1.23 -13.36 3.44
C GLN A 83 0.23 -12.28 3.86
N TYR A 84 0.02 -11.24 3.04
CA TYR A 84 -0.93 -10.18 3.36
C TYR A 84 -2.24 -10.31 2.59
N VAL A 85 -2.35 -11.30 1.71
CA VAL A 85 -3.58 -11.52 0.96
C VAL A 85 -4.77 -11.86 1.87
N PRO A 86 -4.59 -12.67 2.95
CA PRO A 86 -5.72 -12.92 3.85
C PRO A 86 -6.30 -11.64 4.46
N VAL A 87 -5.43 -10.68 4.82
CA VAL A 87 -5.88 -9.41 5.35
C VAL A 87 -6.65 -8.63 4.29
N LEU A 88 -6.16 -8.65 3.05
CA LEU A 88 -6.83 -7.99 1.95
C LEU A 88 -8.23 -8.55 1.76
N LYS A 89 -8.36 -9.88 1.73
CA LYS A 89 -9.65 -10.52 1.55
C LYS A 89 -10.60 -10.17 2.68
N GLU A 90 -10.09 -10.15 3.90
CA GLU A 90 -10.91 -9.80 5.06
C GLU A 90 -11.44 -8.37 4.92
N ARG A 91 -10.57 -7.44 4.52
CA ARG A 91 -10.95 -6.04 4.34
C ARG A 91 -12.00 -5.87 3.27
N LEU A 92 -11.98 -6.71 2.25
CA LEU A 92 -12.90 -6.64 1.13
C LEU A 92 -14.16 -7.49 1.36
N GLY A 93 -14.23 -8.22 2.46
CA GLY A 93 -15.38 -9.08 2.75
C GLY A 93 -15.42 -10.33 1.90
N LEU A 94 -14.27 -10.78 1.46
CA LEU A 94 -14.19 -12.00 0.63
C LEU A 94 -13.89 -13.24 1.44
#